data_2738b1638c18788f4badb22b6f601978
#
_entry.id   2738b1638c18788f4badb22b6f601978
#
_cell.length_a   1.000
_cell.length_b   1.000
_cell.length_c   1.000
_cell.angle_alpha   90.00
_cell.angle_beta   90.00
_cell.angle_gamma   90.00
#
_symmetry.space_group_name_H-M   'P 1'
#
loop_
_entity.id
_entity.type
_entity.pdbx_description
1 polymer ?
#
loop_
_entity_poly.entity_id
_entity_poly.type
_entity_poly.pdbx_seq_one_letter_code
_entity_poly.pdbx_strand_id
1 'polypeptide(L)'
;MKSIVIFGAGIAGLSAAHELAQLGYSVSVYETTDQPGGFFRSSRLSQNNMPTEYSWHGMGPWYHNTFDLMQHIPFNEKGSIYDLALSRPLDFGIFPDTDKAQFYVG
;
A
#
# COMPACT_ATOMS: atom_id res chain seq x y z
N MET A 1 -6.47 3.32 -29.76
CA MET A 1 -6.22 3.39 -28.29
C MET A 1 -4.77 3.82 -28.10
N LYS A 2 -4.52 4.80 -27.26
CA LYS A 2 -3.14 5.22 -26.95
C LYS A 2 -2.51 4.24 -25.95
N SER A 3 -1.26 3.84 -26.21
CA SER A 3 -0.53 2.92 -25.35
C SER A 3 0.47 3.68 -24.48
N ILE A 4 0.61 3.28 -23.22
CA ILE A 4 1.52 3.86 -22.24
C ILE A 4 2.37 2.74 -21.65
N VAL A 5 3.65 3.02 -21.48
CA VAL A 5 4.61 2.13 -20.84
C VAL A 5 5.08 2.79 -19.54
N ILE A 6 5.07 2.02 -18.46
CA ILE A 6 5.54 2.45 -17.15
C ILE A 6 6.67 1.51 -16.72
N PHE A 7 7.77 2.09 -16.27
CA PHE A 7 8.89 1.35 -15.69
C PHE A 7 8.88 1.46 -14.18
N GLY A 8 8.79 0.31 -13.52
CA GLY A 8 8.71 0.16 -12.07
C GLY A 8 7.27 -0.07 -11.58
N ALA A 9 7.07 -1.21 -10.92
CA ALA A 9 5.80 -1.61 -10.31
C ALA A 9 5.78 -1.38 -8.80
N GLY A 10 6.39 -0.30 -8.32
CA GLY A 10 6.18 0.22 -6.97
C GLY A 10 4.84 0.94 -6.87
N ILE A 11 4.53 1.49 -5.71
CA ILE A 11 3.23 2.15 -5.45
C ILE A 11 2.94 3.28 -6.45
N ALA A 12 3.94 4.07 -6.83
CA ALA A 12 3.77 5.16 -7.79
C ALA A 12 3.43 4.65 -9.19
N GLY A 13 4.17 3.64 -9.69
CA GLY A 13 3.94 3.07 -11.01
C GLY A 13 2.60 2.35 -11.10
N LEU A 14 2.23 1.59 -10.08
CA LEU A 14 0.95 0.89 -10.02
C LEU A 14 -0.23 1.86 -9.90
N SER A 15 -0.10 2.93 -9.11
CA SER A 15 -1.14 3.96 -9.01
C SER A 15 -1.36 4.66 -10.34
N ALA A 16 -0.28 5.06 -11.01
CA ALA A 16 -0.37 5.66 -12.35
C ALA A 16 -0.99 4.71 -13.37
N ALA A 17 -0.60 3.42 -13.34
CA ALA A 17 -1.17 2.41 -14.22
C ALA A 17 -2.67 2.23 -14.01
N HIS A 18 -3.12 2.18 -12.76
CA HIS A 18 -4.53 2.07 -12.41
C HIS A 18 -5.35 3.25 -12.95
N GLU A 19 -4.93 4.47 -12.65
CA GLU A 19 -5.62 5.69 -13.10
C GLU A 19 -5.67 5.79 -14.64
N LEU A 20 -4.55 5.52 -15.30
CA LEU A 20 -4.48 5.58 -16.77
C LEU A 20 -5.34 4.50 -17.44
N ALA A 21 -5.39 3.30 -16.85
CA ALA A 21 -6.26 2.23 -17.34
C ALA A 21 -7.74 2.60 -17.21
N GLN A 22 -8.15 3.23 -16.11
CA GLN A 22 -9.51 3.75 -15.95
C GLN A 22 -9.88 4.85 -16.96
N LEU A 23 -8.89 5.65 -17.38
CA LEU A 23 -9.05 6.64 -18.43
C LEU A 23 -9.07 6.04 -19.87
N GLY A 24 -8.98 4.71 -19.99
CA GLY A 24 -9.09 4.00 -21.27
C GLY A 24 -7.78 3.88 -22.03
N TYR A 25 -6.63 4.08 -21.39
CA TYR A 25 -5.33 3.81 -22.01
C TYR A 25 -4.98 2.32 -21.93
N SER A 26 -4.25 1.84 -22.94
CA SER A 26 -3.57 0.54 -22.86
C SER A 26 -2.26 0.70 -22.10
N VAL A 27 -2.16 0.13 -20.91
CA VAL A 27 -1.00 0.34 -20.04
C VAL A 27 -0.21 -0.96 -19.88
N SER A 28 1.11 -0.85 -20.08
CA SER A 28 2.08 -1.93 -19.81
C SER A 28 3.05 -1.49 -18.73
N VAL A 29 3.18 -2.30 -17.68
CA VAL A 29 4.11 -2.03 -16.56
C VAL A 29 5.25 -3.04 -16.62
N TYR A 30 6.48 -2.54 -16.57
CA TYR A 30 7.69 -3.36 -16.54
C TYR A 30 8.37 -3.22 -15.18
N GLU A 31 8.62 -4.34 -14.54
CA GLU A 31 9.29 -4.45 -13.25
C GLU A 31 10.59 -5.23 -13.38
N THR A 32 11.66 -4.76 -12.72
CA THR A 32 12.97 -5.40 -12.75
C THR A 32 13.08 -6.60 -11.82
N THR A 33 12.24 -6.64 -10.79
CA THR A 33 12.19 -7.76 -9.83
C THR A 33 11.11 -8.75 -10.24
N ASP A 34 11.10 -9.92 -9.59
CA ASP A 34 10.13 -10.99 -9.83
C ASP A 34 8.73 -10.71 -9.28
N GLN A 35 8.57 -9.63 -8.49
CA GLN A 35 7.30 -9.28 -7.87
C GLN A 35 7.07 -7.75 -7.84
N PRO A 36 5.83 -7.30 -8.06
CA PRO A 36 5.47 -5.90 -7.91
C PRO A 36 5.36 -5.49 -6.44
N GLY A 37 5.23 -4.19 -6.20
CA GLY A 37 4.96 -3.61 -4.89
C GLY A 37 6.07 -2.70 -4.36
N GLY A 38 7.31 -2.84 -4.82
CA GLY A 38 8.44 -2.03 -4.34
C GLY A 38 8.62 -2.17 -2.83
N PHE A 39 8.78 -1.05 -2.12
CA PHE A 39 8.92 -1.05 -0.65
C PHE A 39 7.61 -1.38 0.11
N PHE A 40 6.47 -1.36 -0.55
CA PHE A 40 5.19 -1.81 0.02
C PHE A 40 4.99 -3.33 -0.07
N ARG A 41 5.91 -4.01 -0.73
CA ARG A 41 5.84 -5.45 -0.90
C ARG A 41 6.08 -6.17 0.41
N SER A 42 5.17 -7.09 0.76
CA SER A 42 5.40 -8.10 1.78
C SER A 42 6.09 -9.31 1.17
N SER A 43 7.07 -9.84 1.86
CA SER A 43 7.75 -11.08 1.54
C SER A 43 7.41 -12.16 2.56
N ARG A 44 7.85 -13.38 2.32
CA ARG A 44 7.70 -14.49 3.25
C ARG A 44 9.05 -15.06 3.62
N LEU A 45 9.26 -15.32 4.91
CA LEU A 45 10.46 -16.01 5.37
C LEU A 45 10.39 -17.48 4.93
N SER A 46 11.46 -17.99 4.33
CA SER A 46 11.52 -19.37 3.85
C SER A 46 11.42 -20.41 4.98
N GLN A 47 11.81 -20.05 6.18
CA GLN A 47 11.87 -20.97 7.33
C GLN A 47 10.51 -21.32 7.92
N ASN A 48 9.59 -20.35 8.00
CA ASN A 48 8.32 -20.51 8.72
C ASN A 48 7.13 -19.84 8.04
N ASN A 49 7.31 -19.34 6.81
CA ASN A 49 6.29 -18.64 6.02
C ASN A 49 5.70 -17.39 6.71
N MET A 50 6.39 -16.84 7.70
CA MET A 50 5.96 -15.61 8.36
C MET A 50 6.11 -14.41 7.41
N PRO A 51 5.16 -13.45 7.43
CA PRO A 51 5.29 -12.24 6.67
C PRO A 51 6.49 -11.42 7.15
N THR A 52 7.19 -10.82 6.20
CA THR A 52 8.26 -9.85 6.47
C THR A 52 8.12 -8.67 5.52
N GLU A 53 8.41 -7.49 6.01
CA GLU A 53 8.27 -6.24 5.28
C GLU A 53 9.51 -5.37 5.47
N TYR A 54 9.73 -4.43 4.54
CA TYR A 54 10.85 -3.50 4.64
C TYR A 54 10.69 -2.51 5.79
N SER A 55 9.44 -2.15 6.09
CA SER A 55 9.13 -1.22 7.18
C SER A 55 7.67 -1.34 7.60
N TRP A 56 7.34 -0.70 8.72
CA TRP A 56 5.97 -0.53 9.15
C TRP A 56 5.21 0.41 8.20
N HIS A 57 4.00 0.03 7.81
CA HIS A 57 3.15 0.78 6.89
C HIS A 57 2.07 1.51 7.67
N GLY A 58 2.40 2.72 8.09
CA GLY A 58 1.45 3.61 8.75
C GLY A 58 1.00 4.73 7.81
N MET A 59 -0.29 5.04 7.83
CA MET A 59 -0.87 6.11 7.03
C MET A 59 -1.59 7.10 7.93
N GLY A 60 -1.19 8.37 7.84
CA GLY A 60 -1.89 9.45 8.52
C GLY A 60 -3.14 9.90 7.75
N PRO A 61 -4.01 10.69 8.38
CA PRO A 61 -5.27 11.13 7.78
C PRO A 61 -5.11 12.03 6.55
N TRP A 62 -3.90 12.49 6.28
CA TRP A 62 -3.57 13.32 5.11
C TRP A 62 -3.27 12.53 3.84
N TYR A 63 -3.27 11.20 3.87
CA TYR A 63 -3.05 10.34 2.70
C TYR A 63 -4.32 10.16 1.85
N HIS A 64 -4.98 11.27 1.51
CA HIS A 64 -6.29 11.27 0.84
C HIS A 64 -6.29 10.49 -0.48
N ASN A 65 -5.30 10.72 -1.34
CA ASN A 65 -5.24 10.04 -2.64
C ASN A 65 -4.97 8.55 -2.51
N THR A 66 -4.20 8.14 -1.50
CA THR A 66 -3.95 6.72 -1.22
C THR A 66 -5.23 6.03 -0.76
N PHE A 67 -5.99 6.67 0.12
CA PHE A 67 -7.27 6.15 0.59
C PHE A 67 -8.31 6.09 -0.53
N ASP A 68 -8.35 7.11 -1.39
CA ASP A 68 -9.21 7.10 -2.57
C ASP A 68 -8.87 5.92 -3.50
N LEU A 69 -7.60 5.71 -3.82
CA LEU A 69 -7.14 4.56 -4.59
C LEU A 69 -7.56 3.24 -3.94
N MET A 70 -7.36 3.08 -2.63
CA MET A 70 -7.73 1.86 -1.91
C MET A 70 -9.23 1.57 -1.93
N GLN A 71 -10.09 2.58 -2.00
CA GLN A 71 -11.54 2.42 -2.13
C GLN A 71 -11.92 1.83 -3.49
N HIS A 72 -11.13 2.07 -4.53
CA HIS A 72 -11.37 1.55 -5.88
C HIS A 72 -10.77 0.16 -6.14
N ILE A 73 -9.97 -0.37 -5.21
CA ILE A 73 -9.40 -1.71 -5.33
C ILE A 73 -10.27 -2.70 -4.54
N PRO A 74 -10.96 -3.64 -5.21
CA PRO A 74 -11.77 -4.62 -4.52
C PRO A 74 -10.90 -5.58 -3.72
N PHE A 75 -11.27 -5.82 -2.47
CA PHE A 75 -10.65 -6.86 -1.64
C PHE A 75 -11.38 -8.20 -1.81
N ASN A 76 -12.70 -8.16 -1.77
CA ASN A 76 -13.59 -9.30 -2.03
C ASN A 76 -15.00 -8.77 -2.37
N GLU A 77 -15.99 -9.68 -2.44
CA GLU A 77 -17.38 -9.33 -2.73
C GLU A 77 -18.04 -8.38 -1.71
N LYS A 78 -17.42 -8.20 -0.53
CA LYS A 78 -17.99 -7.42 0.58
C LYS A 78 -17.43 -6.00 0.68
N GLY A 79 -16.30 -5.70 0.03
CA GLY A 79 -15.75 -4.36 0.09
C GLY A 79 -14.36 -4.22 -0.51
N SER A 80 -13.86 -3.01 -0.42
CA SER A 80 -12.56 -2.59 -0.92
C SER A 80 -11.42 -2.90 0.07
N ILE A 81 -10.18 -2.69 -0.38
CA ILE A 81 -9.01 -2.73 0.50
C ILE A 81 -9.14 -1.70 1.64
N TYR A 82 -9.67 -0.51 1.34
CA TYR A 82 -9.90 0.51 2.35
C TYR A 82 -10.85 0.05 3.47
N ASP A 83 -11.91 -0.68 3.11
CA ASP A 83 -12.93 -1.10 4.08
C ASP A 83 -12.49 -2.27 4.94
N LEU A 84 -11.72 -3.21 4.37
CA LEU A 84 -11.51 -4.52 4.96
C LEU A 84 -10.07 -4.84 5.34
N ALA A 85 -9.07 -4.20 4.69
CA ALA A 85 -7.66 -4.50 4.92
C ALA A 85 -6.95 -3.49 5.84
N LEU A 86 -7.50 -2.28 6.01
CA LEU A 86 -6.91 -1.28 6.88
C LEU A 86 -7.29 -1.53 8.34
N SER A 87 -6.29 -1.69 9.19
CA SER A 87 -6.47 -1.61 10.64
C SER A 87 -6.50 -0.15 11.07
N ARG A 88 -7.51 0.21 11.85
CA ARG A 88 -7.65 1.56 12.44
C ARG A 88 -7.39 1.44 13.93
N PRO A 89 -6.22 1.87 14.42
CA PRO A 89 -5.99 1.90 15.85
C PRO A 89 -6.94 2.90 16.51
N LEU A 90 -7.47 2.53 17.67
CA LEU A 90 -8.37 3.39 18.45
C LEU A 90 -7.62 4.59 19.03
N ASP A 91 -6.38 4.37 19.44
CA ASP A 91 -5.52 5.41 20.00
C ASP A 91 -4.08 5.28 19.49
N PHE A 92 -3.51 6.41 19.11
CA PHE A 92 -2.10 6.57 18.85
C PHE A 92 -1.58 7.72 19.71
N GLY A 93 -0.72 7.41 20.66
CA GLY A 93 -0.16 8.40 21.57
C GLY A 93 1.36 8.32 21.68
N ILE A 94 2.00 9.49 21.73
CA ILE A 94 3.40 9.65 22.14
C ILE A 94 3.36 10.31 23.53
N PHE A 95 3.88 9.63 24.52
CA PHE A 95 4.02 10.19 25.88
C PHE A 95 5.46 10.67 26.09
N PRO A 96 5.69 12.00 26.16
CA PRO A 96 7.04 12.56 26.26
C PRO A 96 7.62 12.57 27.68
N ASP A 97 6.92 12.06 28.69
CA ASP A 97 7.19 12.34 30.10
C ASP A 97 8.26 11.43 30.73
N THR A 98 8.97 10.70 29.93
CA THR A 98 10.14 9.94 30.39
C THR A 98 11.24 10.06 29.36
N ASP A 99 12.48 9.90 29.74
CA ASP A 99 13.65 9.86 28.85
C ASP A 99 13.56 8.78 27.74
N LYS A 100 12.41 8.15 27.62
CA LYS A 100 12.09 7.14 26.59
C LYS A 100 10.71 7.42 26.02
N ALA A 101 10.65 7.70 24.72
CA ALA A 101 9.38 7.75 23.99
C ALA A 101 8.73 6.37 24.01
N GLN A 102 7.49 6.28 24.49
CA GLN A 102 6.70 5.06 24.43
C GLN A 102 5.59 5.24 23.38
N PHE A 103 5.48 4.26 22.47
CA PHE A 103 4.42 4.19 21.49
C PHE A 103 3.35 3.22 21.99
N TYR A 104 2.13 3.68 22.05
CA TYR A 104 0.97 2.83 22.28
C TYR A 104 0.11 2.78 21.02
N VAL A 105 -0.18 1.57 20.57
CA VAL A 105 -1.21 1.27 19.59
C VAL A 105 -2.24 0.44 20.31
N GLY A 106 -3.40 1.02 20.55
CA GLY A 106 -4.51 0.36 21.21
C GLY A 106 -5.56 -0.11 20.20
#